data_a1b710e47735e9131b048ab00dc5be1b
#
_entry.id   a1b710e47735e9131b048ab00dc5be1b
#
_cell.length_a   1.000
_cell.length_b   1.000
_cell.length_c   1.000
_cell.angle_alpha   90.00
_cell.angle_beta   90.00
_cell.angle_gamma   90.00
#
_symmetry.space_group_name_H-M   'P 1'
#
loop_
_entity.id
_entity.type
_entity.pdbx_description
1 polymer ?
#
loop_
_entity_poly.entity_id
_entity_poly.type
_entity_poly.pdbx_seq_one_letter_code
_entity_poly.pdbx_strand_id
1 'polypeptide(L)'
;EDNLIATIGLSNIIAVQTPDAILISDRNRSEEIKLLVENLRRSNPKVIEENVTIYRPWGAYQVLSENENFKVKRIIVKPKSKLSLQMHKYRSEHWVVVSGTATIINNNNEKSTLKINESTYIPKEQKHRLMNDTDSDLIIIEVQCGEYVGEDDILRFDDFYGRETDG
;
A
#
# COMPACT_ATOMS: atom_id res chain seq x y z
N GLU A 1 -2.89 -18.43 -5.54
CA GLU A 1 -2.89 -19.83 -5.09
C GLU A 1 -3.75 -19.90 -3.83
N ASP A 2 -4.82 -20.72 -3.88
CA ASP A 2 -5.71 -20.93 -2.73
C ASP A 2 -5.07 -22.01 -1.83
N ASN A 3 -4.58 -21.60 -0.68
CA ASN A 3 -4.03 -22.53 0.31
C ASN A 3 -5.19 -23.15 1.10
N LEU A 4 -5.34 -24.48 1.03
CA LEU A 4 -6.28 -25.20 1.88
C LEU A 4 -5.69 -25.37 3.28
N ILE A 5 -6.38 -24.88 4.29
CA ILE A 5 -6.06 -25.12 5.70
C ILE A 5 -7.16 -26.01 6.28
N ALA A 6 -6.82 -27.21 6.70
CA ALA A 6 -7.74 -28.12 7.38
C ALA A 6 -7.35 -28.23 8.87
N THR A 7 -8.32 -28.11 9.76
CA THR A 7 -8.10 -28.18 11.21
C THR A 7 -9.13 -29.10 11.86
N ILE A 8 -8.74 -29.85 12.89
CA ILE A 8 -9.62 -30.74 13.66
C ILE A 8 -9.39 -30.49 15.16
N GLY A 9 -10.48 -30.37 15.93
CA GLY A 9 -10.42 -30.35 17.39
C GLY A 9 -9.87 -29.06 18.00
N LEU A 10 -9.77 -27.98 17.21
CA LEU A 10 -9.35 -26.69 17.74
C LEU A 10 -10.55 -25.89 18.27
N SER A 11 -10.34 -25.19 19.37
CA SER A 11 -11.32 -24.27 19.96
C SER A 11 -10.64 -22.93 20.28
N ASN A 12 -11.42 -21.84 20.26
CA ASN A 12 -10.97 -20.49 20.67
C ASN A 12 -9.73 -19.99 19.91
N ILE A 13 -9.62 -20.27 18.62
CA ILE A 13 -8.50 -19.83 17.79
C ILE A 13 -8.82 -18.59 16.97
N ILE A 14 -7.78 -17.85 16.62
CA ILE A 14 -7.72 -16.88 15.54
C ILE A 14 -6.88 -17.51 14.43
N ALA A 15 -7.40 -17.57 13.21
CA ALA A 15 -6.64 -17.90 12.02
C ALA A 15 -6.67 -16.71 11.06
N VAL A 16 -5.51 -16.21 10.66
CA VAL A 16 -5.36 -15.12 9.71
C VAL A 16 -4.46 -15.61 8.59
N GLN A 17 -4.94 -15.51 7.37
CA GLN A 17 -4.18 -15.82 6.16
C GLN A 17 -3.92 -14.54 5.38
N THR A 18 -2.67 -14.34 5.02
CA THR A 18 -2.20 -13.36 4.04
C THR A 18 -1.53 -14.10 2.88
N PRO A 19 -1.23 -13.47 1.74
CA PRO A 19 -0.55 -14.13 0.63
C PRO A 19 0.81 -14.74 0.99
N ASP A 20 1.46 -14.21 2.02
CA ASP A 20 2.83 -14.54 2.44
C ASP A 20 2.92 -15.29 3.77
N ALA A 21 1.83 -15.35 4.55
CA ALA A 21 1.86 -15.98 5.87
C ALA A 21 0.50 -16.52 6.33
N ILE A 22 0.55 -17.49 7.22
CA ILE A 22 -0.60 -18.00 7.96
C ILE A 22 -0.29 -17.90 9.44
N LEU A 23 -1.09 -17.13 10.17
CA LEU A 23 -1.04 -17.05 11.63
C LEU A 23 -2.17 -17.89 12.22
N ILE A 24 -1.84 -18.76 13.15
CA ILE A 24 -2.81 -19.48 13.98
C ILE A 24 -2.44 -19.21 15.45
N SER A 25 -3.37 -18.71 16.23
CA SER A 25 -3.15 -18.35 17.64
C SER A 25 -4.39 -18.66 18.49
N ASP A 26 -4.19 -18.92 19.78
CA ASP A 26 -5.28 -18.86 20.76
C ASP A 26 -5.77 -17.42 20.87
N ARG A 27 -7.08 -17.22 20.87
CA ARG A 27 -7.70 -15.88 20.94
C ARG A 27 -7.31 -15.14 22.21
N ASN A 28 -7.16 -15.86 23.34
CA ASN A 28 -6.78 -15.26 24.61
C ASN A 28 -5.30 -14.83 24.67
N ARG A 29 -4.49 -15.23 23.68
CA ARG A 29 -3.06 -14.91 23.57
C ARG A 29 -2.76 -13.92 22.43
N SER A 30 -3.77 -13.21 21.94
CA SER A 30 -3.62 -12.27 20.82
C SER A 30 -2.60 -11.15 21.08
N GLU A 31 -2.40 -10.75 22.33
CA GLU A 31 -1.41 -9.75 22.74
C GLU A 31 0.05 -10.22 22.49
N GLU A 32 0.29 -11.54 22.51
CA GLU A 32 1.61 -12.11 22.25
C GLU A 32 2.01 -12.09 20.77
N ILE A 33 1.05 -11.85 19.87
CA ILE A 33 1.30 -11.79 18.42
C ILE A 33 2.34 -10.70 18.10
N LYS A 34 2.30 -9.58 18.80
CA LYS A 34 3.28 -8.50 18.63
C LYS A 34 4.71 -8.99 18.90
N LEU A 35 4.89 -9.70 20.01
CA LEU A 35 6.19 -10.25 20.39
C LEU A 35 6.67 -11.32 19.40
N LEU A 36 5.76 -12.17 18.91
CA LEU A 36 6.07 -13.15 17.86
C LEU A 36 6.60 -12.46 16.60
N VAL A 37 5.91 -11.42 16.12
CA VAL A 37 6.31 -10.65 14.93
C VAL A 37 7.67 -9.98 15.15
N GLU A 38 7.92 -9.39 16.32
CA GLU A 38 9.23 -8.80 16.67
C GLU A 38 10.36 -9.84 16.66
N ASN A 39 10.12 -11.04 17.18
CA ASN A 39 11.09 -12.13 17.18
C ASN A 39 11.36 -12.64 15.76
N LEU A 40 10.32 -12.83 14.95
CA LEU A 40 10.46 -13.22 13.54
C LEU A 40 11.23 -12.17 12.73
N ARG A 41 10.99 -10.89 12.98
CA ARG A 41 11.71 -9.79 12.33
C ARG A 41 13.22 -9.82 12.62
N ARG A 42 13.62 -10.25 13.83
CA ARG A 42 15.03 -10.41 14.21
C ARG A 42 15.68 -11.67 13.64
N SER A 43 14.93 -12.77 13.62
CA SER A 43 15.48 -14.08 13.21
C SER A 43 15.39 -14.33 11.71
N ASN A 44 14.44 -13.72 11.02
CA ASN A 44 14.20 -13.94 9.60
C ASN A 44 13.60 -12.68 8.93
N PRO A 45 14.38 -11.57 8.85
CA PRO A 45 13.89 -10.29 8.34
C PRO A 45 13.29 -10.41 6.94
N LYS A 46 13.86 -11.23 6.05
CA LYS A 46 13.37 -11.42 4.69
C LYS A 46 11.93 -11.92 4.61
N VAL A 47 11.51 -12.81 5.51
CA VAL A 47 10.14 -13.36 5.53
C VAL A 47 9.10 -12.29 5.91
N ILE A 48 9.51 -11.27 6.66
CA ILE A 48 8.60 -10.23 7.16
C ILE A 48 8.65 -8.95 6.31
N GLU A 49 9.78 -8.69 5.65
CA GLU A 49 10.00 -7.48 4.86
C GLU A 49 9.70 -7.66 3.37
N GLU A 50 9.88 -8.88 2.83
CA GLU A 50 9.58 -9.19 1.44
C GLU A 50 8.09 -9.55 1.29
N ASN A 51 7.38 -8.80 0.46
CA ASN A 51 5.98 -9.04 0.03
C ASN A 51 4.84 -8.68 1.01
N VAL A 52 5.08 -7.90 2.05
CA VAL A 52 3.99 -7.47 2.92
C VAL A 52 3.00 -6.59 2.15
N THR A 53 1.77 -7.07 2.02
CA THR A 53 0.67 -6.26 1.51
C THR A 53 0.08 -5.42 2.62
N ILE A 54 0.17 -4.10 2.49
CA ILE A 54 -0.35 -3.15 3.46
C ILE A 54 -1.74 -2.70 3.02
N TYR A 55 -2.75 -3.07 3.81
CA TYR A 55 -4.14 -2.72 3.54
C TYR A 55 -4.47 -1.31 4.03
N ARG A 56 -5.28 -0.61 3.24
CA ARG A 56 -5.78 0.74 3.50
C ARG A 56 -7.28 0.80 3.18
N PRO A 57 -8.02 1.78 3.69
CA PRO A 57 -9.46 1.92 3.36
C PRO A 57 -9.71 1.98 1.85
N TRP A 58 -8.84 2.62 1.10
CA TRP A 58 -8.94 2.78 -0.35
C TRP A 58 -8.44 1.56 -1.17
N GLY A 59 -7.81 0.57 -0.56
CA GLY A 59 -7.25 -0.58 -1.26
C GLY A 59 -6.05 -1.19 -0.54
N ALA A 60 -4.94 -1.39 -1.26
CA ALA A 60 -3.73 -1.96 -0.68
C ALA A 60 -2.50 -1.52 -1.48
N TYR A 61 -1.33 -1.64 -0.87
CA TYR A 61 -0.06 -1.55 -1.59
C TYR A 61 0.95 -2.58 -1.09
N GLN A 62 1.88 -2.91 -1.95
CA GLN A 62 3.00 -3.81 -1.68
C GLN A 62 4.29 -3.13 -2.13
N VAL A 63 5.32 -3.13 -1.29
CA VAL A 63 6.67 -2.71 -1.68
C VAL A 63 7.31 -3.88 -2.42
N LEU A 64 7.67 -3.66 -3.68
CA LEU A 64 8.31 -4.67 -4.54
C LEU A 64 9.83 -4.59 -4.48
N SER A 65 10.37 -3.40 -4.30
CA SER A 65 11.81 -3.15 -4.17
C SER A 65 12.05 -1.82 -3.51
N GLU A 66 13.08 -1.71 -2.69
CA GLU A 66 13.45 -0.49 -1.97
C GLU A 66 14.96 -0.38 -1.83
N ASN A 67 15.50 0.85 -1.96
CA ASN A 67 16.86 1.21 -1.65
C ASN A 67 16.89 2.66 -1.13
N GLU A 68 18.07 3.19 -0.83
CA GLU A 68 18.23 4.55 -0.29
C GLU A 68 17.55 5.64 -1.15
N ASN A 69 17.63 5.52 -2.49
CA ASN A 69 17.21 6.56 -3.43
C ASN A 69 15.96 6.20 -4.24
N PHE A 70 15.40 5.01 -4.07
CA PHE A 70 14.19 4.62 -4.77
C PHE A 70 13.34 3.61 -3.99
N LYS A 71 12.04 3.60 -4.29
CA LYS A 71 11.08 2.59 -3.84
C LYS A 71 10.11 2.27 -4.98
N VAL A 72 9.84 0.99 -5.17
CA VAL A 72 8.86 0.51 -6.15
C VAL A 72 7.70 -0.12 -5.42
N LYS A 73 6.48 0.32 -5.73
CA LYS A 73 5.25 -0.21 -5.14
C LYS A 73 4.29 -0.71 -6.21
N ARG A 74 3.59 -1.77 -5.90
CA ARG A 74 2.34 -2.14 -6.55
C ARG A 74 1.20 -1.59 -5.71
N ILE A 75 0.34 -0.77 -6.31
CA ILE A 75 -0.81 -0.15 -5.64
C ILE A 75 -2.08 -0.71 -6.28
N ILE A 76 -3.01 -1.16 -5.45
CA ILE A 76 -4.34 -1.62 -5.83
C ILE A 76 -5.36 -0.64 -5.24
N VAL A 77 -6.15 0.03 -6.10
CA VAL A 77 -7.18 0.95 -5.66
C VAL A 77 -8.55 0.32 -5.96
N LYS A 78 -9.35 0.12 -4.91
CA LYS A 78 -10.70 -0.45 -5.02
C LYS A 78 -11.61 0.41 -5.91
N PRO A 79 -12.68 -0.16 -6.46
CA PRO A 79 -13.70 0.59 -7.16
C PRO A 79 -14.19 1.80 -6.35
N LYS A 80 -14.41 2.93 -7.02
CA LYS A 80 -14.94 4.18 -6.43
C LYS A 80 -14.13 4.72 -5.24
N SER A 81 -12.85 4.37 -5.19
CA SER A 81 -11.95 4.76 -4.09
C SER A 81 -10.87 5.71 -4.57
N LYS A 82 -10.29 6.45 -3.62
CA LYS A 82 -9.26 7.47 -3.90
C LYS A 82 -8.25 7.55 -2.77
N LEU A 83 -7.01 7.87 -3.10
CA LEU A 83 -5.99 8.23 -2.13
C LEU A 83 -6.23 9.67 -1.63
N SER A 84 -5.53 10.08 -0.57
CA SER A 84 -5.49 11.48 -0.12
C SER A 84 -4.95 12.40 -1.22
N LEU A 85 -5.33 13.67 -1.20
CA LEU A 85 -4.57 14.70 -1.90
C LEU A 85 -3.26 14.91 -1.15
N GLN A 86 -2.14 14.62 -1.79
CA GLN A 86 -0.83 14.54 -1.14
C GLN A 86 0.27 15.22 -1.96
N MET A 87 1.39 15.47 -1.31
CA MET A 87 2.59 16.05 -1.89
C MET A 87 3.82 15.46 -1.21
N HIS A 88 4.95 15.39 -1.93
CA HIS A 88 6.23 14.91 -1.42
C HIS A 88 7.30 15.96 -1.61
N LYS A 89 8.09 16.19 -0.57
CA LYS A 89 9.16 17.19 -0.60
C LYS A 89 10.46 16.65 -1.22
N TYR A 90 10.78 15.40 -0.93
CA TYR A 90 12.10 14.85 -1.23
C TYR A 90 12.12 13.86 -2.38
N ARG A 91 10.94 13.35 -2.82
CA ARG A 91 10.84 12.38 -3.90
C ARG A 91 9.90 12.83 -5.01
N SER A 92 10.14 12.31 -6.20
CA SER A 92 9.23 12.31 -7.36
C SER A 92 8.63 10.92 -7.53
N GLU A 93 7.56 10.80 -8.30
CA GLU A 93 6.90 9.54 -8.55
C GLU A 93 6.63 9.34 -10.05
N HIS A 94 6.79 8.10 -10.52
CA HIS A 94 6.34 7.64 -11.82
C HIS A 94 5.27 6.58 -11.63
N TRP A 95 4.12 6.77 -12.24
CA TRP A 95 3.02 5.83 -12.18
C TRP A 95 2.79 5.20 -13.56
N VAL A 96 2.65 3.89 -13.60
CA VAL A 96 2.30 3.11 -14.80
C VAL A 96 1.04 2.33 -14.50
N VAL A 97 -0.01 2.49 -15.31
CA VAL A 97 -1.25 1.73 -15.17
C VAL A 97 -1.07 0.34 -15.79
N VAL A 98 -1.24 -0.70 -14.98
CA VAL A 98 -1.14 -2.10 -15.44
C VAL A 98 -2.49 -2.79 -15.54
N SER A 99 -3.52 -2.29 -14.84
CA SER A 99 -4.89 -2.78 -14.94
C SER A 99 -5.88 -1.68 -14.57
N GLY A 100 -7.01 -1.61 -15.24
CA GLY A 100 -8.06 -0.63 -14.98
C GLY A 100 -7.80 0.73 -15.64
N THR A 101 -8.37 1.78 -15.04
CA THR A 101 -8.26 3.16 -15.52
C THR A 101 -8.05 4.07 -14.32
N ALA A 102 -6.96 4.82 -14.34
CA ALA A 102 -6.62 5.78 -13.28
C ALA A 102 -7.16 7.16 -13.60
N THR A 103 -7.76 7.83 -12.61
CA THR A 103 -8.01 9.27 -12.63
C THR A 103 -6.99 9.95 -11.74
N ILE A 104 -6.33 10.98 -12.25
CA ILE A 104 -5.30 11.74 -11.53
C ILE A 104 -5.77 13.17 -11.39
N ILE A 105 -5.61 13.73 -10.19
CA ILE A 105 -5.79 15.15 -9.93
C ILE A 105 -4.42 15.78 -9.69
N ASN A 106 -4.14 16.88 -10.35
CA ASN A 106 -2.91 17.65 -10.19
C ASN A 106 -3.08 18.90 -9.29
N ASN A 107 -2.04 19.72 -9.17
CA ASN A 107 -2.03 20.98 -8.40
C ASN A 107 -3.18 21.94 -8.72
N ASN A 108 -3.64 21.98 -9.96
CA ASN A 108 -4.66 22.91 -10.44
C ASN A 108 -6.08 22.34 -10.34
N ASN A 109 -6.27 21.21 -9.64
CA ASN A 109 -7.50 20.42 -9.64
C ASN A 109 -7.92 19.91 -11.03
N GLU A 110 -7.02 19.89 -11.98
CA GLU A 110 -7.28 19.33 -13.30
C GLU A 110 -7.28 17.81 -13.21
N LYS A 111 -8.28 17.21 -13.83
CA LYS A 111 -8.41 15.76 -13.94
C LYS A 111 -7.80 15.29 -15.26
N SER A 112 -6.95 14.29 -15.17
CA SER A 112 -6.48 13.50 -16.32
C SER A 112 -6.79 12.03 -16.11
N THR A 113 -6.90 11.30 -17.20
CA THR A 113 -7.21 9.86 -17.17
C THR A 113 -6.07 9.10 -17.83
N LEU A 114 -5.61 8.02 -17.19
CA LEU A 114 -4.64 7.08 -17.74
C LEU A 114 -5.26 5.71 -17.88
N LYS A 115 -5.06 5.10 -19.04
CA LYS A 115 -5.45 3.72 -19.37
C LYS A 115 -4.28 2.78 -19.21
N ILE A 116 -4.52 1.49 -19.38
CA ILE A 116 -3.48 0.45 -19.37
C ILE A 116 -2.34 0.82 -20.32
N ASN A 117 -1.09 0.64 -19.89
CA ASN A 117 0.17 1.02 -20.54
C ASN A 117 0.44 2.52 -20.61
N GLU A 118 -0.43 3.37 -20.12
CA GLU A 118 -0.13 4.79 -19.98
C GLU A 118 0.56 5.07 -18.64
N SER A 119 1.35 6.15 -18.61
CA SER A 119 2.14 6.54 -17.46
C SER A 119 2.13 8.05 -17.24
N THR A 120 2.47 8.47 -16.04
CA THR A 120 2.66 9.89 -15.70
C THR A 120 3.86 10.05 -14.79
N TYR A 121 4.46 11.24 -14.85
CA TYR A 121 5.48 11.71 -13.93
C TYR A 121 4.90 12.77 -13.01
N ILE A 122 5.16 12.64 -11.72
CA ILE A 122 4.78 13.58 -10.68
C ILE A 122 6.05 14.12 -10.05
N PRO A 123 6.40 15.39 -10.29
CA PRO A 123 7.60 16.00 -9.71
C PRO A 123 7.47 16.21 -8.20
N LYS A 124 8.60 16.42 -7.53
CA LYS A 124 8.64 16.89 -6.14
C LYS A 124 7.75 18.12 -5.97
N GLU A 125 7.16 18.26 -4.78
CA GLU A 125 6.35 19.42 -4.38
C GLU A 125 5.08 19.66 -5.21
N GLN A 126 4.71 18.72 -6.07
CA GLN A 126 3.44 18.76 -6.79
C GLN A 126 2.34 18.04 -6.00
N LYS A 127 1.23 18.76 -5.74
CA LYS A 127 0.01 18.12 -5.19
C LYS A 127 -0.59 17.18 -6.22
N HIS A 128 -0.95 15.99 -5.77
CA HIS A 128 -1.53 14.98 -6.64
C HIS A 128 -2.44 14.02 -5.86
N ARG A 129 -3.34 13.38 -6.59
CA ARG A 129 -4.22 12.32 -6.07
C ARG A 129 -4.44 11.27 -7.13
N LEU A 130 -4.36 10.01 -6.71
CA LEU A 130 -4.79 8.86 -7.49
C LEU A 130 -6.22 8.49 -7.11
N MET A 131 -7.07 8.24 -8.12
CA MET A 131 -8.45 7.83 -7.96
C MET A 131 -8.79 6.68 -8.91
N ASN A 132 -9.72 5.86 -8.47
CA ASN A 132 -10.40 4.86 -9.30
C ASN A 132 -11.89 5.19 -9.37
N ASP A 133 -12.32 5.82 -10.46
CA ASP A 133 -13.73 6.19 -10.68
C ASP A 133 -14.54 5.03 -11.33
N THR A 134 -13.91 3.88 -11.60
CA THR A 134 -14.51 2.71 -12.27
C THR A 134 -15.14 1.71 -11.29
N ASP A 135 -15.75 0.65 -11.81
CA ASP A 135 -16.38 -0.43 -11.04
C ASP A 135 -15.48 -1.68 -10.92
N SER A 136 -14.23 -1.61 -11.41
CA SER A 136 -13.21 -2.66 -11.29
C SER A 136 -11.98 -2.14 -10.57
N ASP A 137 -11.13 -3.03 -10.06
CA ASP A 137 -9.88 -2.64 -9.42
C ASP A 137 -8.93 -1.94 -10.40
N LEU A 138 -8.28 -0.88 -9.91
CA LEU A 138 -7.17 -0.21 -10.56
C LEU A 138 -5.87 -0.75 -9.97
N ILE A 139 -4.93 -1.14 -10.83
CA ILE A 139 -3.58 -1.53 -10.41
C ILE A 139 -2.56 -0.66 -11.12
N ILE A 140 -1.69 -0.03 -10.34
CA ILE A 140 -0.54 0.72 -10.85
C ILE A 140 0.77 0.19 -10.28
N ILE A 141 1.84 0.40 -11.02
CA ILE A 141 3.21 0.35 -10.50
C ILE A 141 3.67 1.80 -10.29
N GLU A 142 4.09 2.08 -9.06
CA GLU A 142 4.65 3.35 -8.66
C GLU A 142 6.16 3.19 -8.45
N VAL A 143 6.95 4.06 -9.07
CA VAL A 143 8.39 4.17 -8.84
C VAL A 143 8.65 5.52 -8.19
N GLN A 144 9.07 5.51 -6.94
CA GLN A 144 9.49 6.69 -6.18
C GLN A 144 11.01 6.86 -6.33
N CYS A 145 11.47 8.07 -6.63
CA CYS A 145 12.89 8.40 -6.75
C CYS A 145 13.19 9.72 -6.04
N GLY A 146 14.24 9.74 -5.22
CA GLY A 146 14.61 10.95 -4.51
C GLY A 146 15.71 10.74 -3.48
N GLU A 147 16.04 11.80 -2.77
CA GLU A 147 17.02 11.78 -1.68
C GLU A 147 16.48 11.07 -0.43
N TYR A 148 15.15 11.00 -0.33
CA TYR A 148 14.44 10.32 0.75
C TYR A 148 13.11 9.76 0.23
N VAL A 149 12.82 8.49 0.53
CA VAL A 149 11.62 7.77 0.06
C VAL A 149 10.80 7.18 1.22
N GLY A 150 10.95 7.73 2.44
CA GLY A 150 10.19 7.33 3.63
C GLY A 150 8.71 7.70 3.53
N GLU A 151 7.86 6.98 4.27
CA GLU A 151 6.41 7.21 4.28
C GLU A 151 6.02 8.50 5.02
N ASP A 152 6.89 9.05 5.85
CA ASP A 152 6.75 10.32 6.55
C ASP A 152 6.98 11.55 5.64
N ASP A 153 7.50 11.37 4.40
CA ASP A 153 7.53 12.42 3.36
C ASP A 153 6.17 12.67 2.70
N ILE A 154 5.06 12.24 3.32
CA ILE A 154 3.72 12.44 2.76
C ILE A 154 3.02 13.60 3.47
N LEU A 155 2.93 14.75 2.81
CA LEU A 155 2.07 15.85 3.24
C LEU A 155 0.65 15.65 2.69
N ARG A 156 -0.33 15.43 3.57
CA ARG A 156 -1.74 15.22 3.21
C ARG A 156 -2.53 16.52 3.37
N PHE A 157 -3.29 16.89 2.33
CA PHE A 157 -4.11 18.10 2.31
C PHE A 157 -5.59 17.81 2.59
N ASP A 158 -6.03 16.59 2.37
CA ASP A 158 -7.29 16.06 2.83
C ASP A 158 -7.17 14.58 3.15
N ASP A 159 -7.88 14.12 4.15
CA ASP A 159 -7.97 12.71 4.49
C ASP A 159 -9.43 12.29 4.69
N PHE A 160 -10.03 11.72 3.63
CA PHE A 160 -11.40 11.22 3.67
C PHE A 160 -11.61 10.04 4.62
N TYR A 161 -10.54 9.45 5.11
CA TYR A 161 -10.58 8.24 5.92
C TYR A 161 -10.24 8.48 7.39
N GLY A 162 -10.08 9.77 7.81
CA GLY A 162 -9.91 10.17 9.21
C GLY A 162 -8.65 9.60 9.88
N ARG A 163 -7.56 9.39 9.11
CA ARG A 163 -6.26 9.04 9.69
C ARG A 163 -5.71 10.27 10.38
N GLU A 164 -5.54 10.18 11.70
CA GLU A 164 -4.86 11.24 12.44
C GLU A 164 -3.51 11.51 11.79
N THR A 165 -3.22 12.78 11.52
CA THR A 165 -1.88 13.22 11.14
C THR A 165 -1.03 13.08 12.38
N ASP A 166 -0.27 12.00 12.49
CA ASP A 166 0.83 11.94 13.45
C ASP A 166 1.77 13.10 13.14
N GLY A 167 1.68 14.15 13.98
CA GLY A 167 2.50 15.34 13.94
C GLY A 167 3.89 15.10 14.48
#